data_d2d61dfd22eb3a80700b5d3d33caf46a
#
_entry.id   d2d61dfd22eb3a80700b5d3d33caf46a
#
_cell.length_a   1.000
_cell.length_b   1.000
_cell.length_c   1.000
_cell.angle_alpha   90.00
_cell.angle_beta   90.00
_cell.angle_gamma   90.00
#
_symmetry.space_group_name_H-M   'P 1'
#
loop_
_entity.id
_entity.type
_entity.pdbx_description
1 polymer ?
#
loop_
_entity_poly.entity_id
_entity_poly.type
_entity_poly.pdbx_seq_one_letter_code
_entity_poly.pdbx_strand_id
1 'polypeptide(L)'
;MGSLLSRLPLFQAVPFLPVAMNQIHVVAGVIRDARGRILLARRTECRDLAGLWEFPGGKVEPGESPEAALVRELREELGIEARTGDALIRVPQQYPDKRLVLDVRRVDVRGVPKGLDGQALAWVPPAKLASYPMPPADRPVVAALTQPDRYLTTPAPGDDDSAWMAGLAAALTHGVDRVQLRAPGLDAARWERLAGHAARLCREAGAEVLVNGNAGLAERLGAGLHLRAAQLQQFVGAAHGRDAHGAEHRGHGPLLPGQEPRPLAASCHDIDDLLRAQALGCDFVVLGPVLPTASHPGAPGIGWDAFAALRERVSLPIYAIGGLDPGEIGIARRHGGQGIAAIRGLWGLL
;
A
#
# COMPACT_ATOMS: atom_id res chain seq x y z
N MET A 1 34.82 -47.56 31.04
CA MET A 1 33.84 -46.50 31.30
C MET A 1 33.62 -45.74 30.02
N GLY A 2 32.61 -46.14 29.25
CA GLY A 2 32.31 -45.62 27.93
C GLY A 2 31.22 -44.54 28.02
N SER A 3 31.53 -43.40 27.39
CA SER A 3 30.65 -42.25 27.26
C SER A 3 29.65 -42.50 26.12
N LEU A 4 28.38 -42.60 26.46
CA LEU A 4 27.24 -42.59 25.55
C LEU A 4 26.94 -41.11 25.20
N LEU A 5 27.41 -40.67 24.03
CA LEU A 5 26.90 -39.43 23.41
C LEU A 5 25.70 -39.80 22.53
N SER A 6 24.53 -39.48 23.04
CA SER A 6 23.23 -39.62 22.33
C SER A 6 23.21 -38.73 21.09
N ARG A 7 23.06 -39.38 19.94
CA ARG A 7 22.78 -38.72 18.63
C ARG A 7 21.35 -38.19 18.63
N LEU A 8 21.22 -36.87 18.62
CA LEU A 8 19.94 -36.22 18.25
C LEU A 8 19.71 -36.42 16.74
N PRO A 9 18.49 -36.74 16.30
CA PRO A 9 18.20 -36.88 14.88
C PRO A 9 18.24 -35.49 14.22
N LEU A 10 19.03 -35.37 13.16
CA LEU A 10 18.99 -34.25 12.23
C LEU A 10 17.56 -34.15 11.66
N PHE A 11 16.86 -33.07 12.00
CA PHE A 11 15.66 -32.67 11.28
C PHE A 11 16.05 -32.39 9.82
N GLN A 12 15.81 -33.37 8.95
CA GLN A 12 15.84 -33.13 7.51
C GLN A 12 14.74 -32.11 7.19
N ALA A 13 15.13 -30.94 6.71
CA ALA A 13 14.23 -29.99 6.12
C ALA A 13 13.56 -30.67 4.92
N VAL A 14 12.28 -31.00 5.07
CA VAL A 14 11.45 -31.46 3.97
C VAL A 14 11.38 -30.33 2.96
N PRO A 15 11.81 -30.53 1.70
CA PRO A 15 11.67 -29.48 0.70
C PRO A 15 10.19 -29.19 0.53
N PHE A 16 9.82 -27.95 0.80
CA PHE A 16 8.48 -27.41 0.54
C PHE A 16 8.32 -27.38 -0.99
N LEU A 17 7.83 -28.49 -1.57
CA LEU A 17 7.39 -28.48 -2.96
C LEU A 17 6.24 -27.48 -3.05
N PRO A 18 6.31 -26.46 -3.91
CA PRO A 18 5.21 -25.57 -4.11
C PRO A 18 4.05 -26.39 -4.70
N VAL A 19 3.04 -26.65 -3.89
CA VAL A 19 1.74 -27.07 -4.40
C VAL A 19 1.34 -26.00 -5.40
N ALA A 20 1.10 -26.38 -6.65
CA ALA A 20 0.63 -25.45 -7.67
C ALA A 20 -0.71 -24.88 -7.21
N MET A 21 -0.66 -23.75 -6.50
CA MET A 21 -1.87 -23.08 -6.01
C MET A 21 -2.65 -22.57 -7.21
N ASN A 22 -3.93 -22.89 -7.25
CA ASN A 22 -4.82 -22.44 -8.32
C ASN A 22 -4.83 -20.90 -8.35
N GLN A 23 -4.34 -20.32 -9.43
CA GLN A 23 -4.36 -18.88 -9.63
C GLN A 23 -5.71 -18.49 -10.22
N ILE A 24 -6.44 -17.65 -9.49
CA ILE A 24 -7.73 -17.11 -9.90
C ILE A 24 -7.51 -15.68 -10.39
N HIS A 25 -7.93 -15.38 -11.61
CA HIS A 25 -7.97 -14.02 -12.14
C HIS A 25 -9.37 -13.46 -11.96
N VAL A 26 -9.47 -12.32 -11.28
CA VAL A 26 -10.71 -11.59 -10.98
C VAL A 26 -10.59 -10.20 -11.55
N VAL A 27 -11.66 -9.70 -12.13
CA VAL A 27 -11.78 -8.31 -12.59
C VAL A 27 -12.78 -7.57 -11.74
N ALA A 28 -12.56 -6.27 -11.49
CA ALA A 28 -13.50 -5.44 -10.78
C ALA A 28 -13.59 -4.03 -11.38
N GLY A 29 -14.77 -3.43 -11.27
CA GLY A 29 -15.08 -2.12 -11.84
C GLY A 29 -15.20 -1.02 -10.79
N VAL A 30 -14.46 0.07 -10.97
CA VAL A 30 -14.69 1.31 -10.23
C VAL A 30 -15.72 2.14 -10.99
N ILE A 31 -16.96 2.06 -10.53
CA ILE A 31 -18.10 2.78 -11.09
C ILE A 31 -18.35 4.03 -10.25
N ARG A 32 -18.37 5.21 -10.87
CA ARG A 32 -18.65 6.49 -10.22
C ARG A 32 -19.99 7.07 -10.66
N ASP A 33 -20.77 7.58 -9.71
CA ASP A 33 -21.96 8.37 -10.05
C ASP A 33 -21.59 9.85 -10.34
N ALA A 34 -22.58 10.62 -10.74
CA ALA A 34 -22.44 12.06 -11.02
C ALA A 34 -21.98 12.90 -9.80
N ARG A 35 -22.08 12.36 -8.58
CA ARG A 35 -21.61 12.99 -7.34
C ARG A 35 -20.21 12.50 -6.94
N GLY A 36 -19.56 11.68 -7.78
CA GLY A 36 -18.25 11.11 -7.52
C GLY A 36 -18.22 9.97 -6.49
N ARG A 37 -19.39 9.46 -6.04
CA ARG A 37 -19.50 8.32 -5.16
C ARG A 37 -19.19 7.04 -5.93
N ILE A 38 -18.66 6.05 -5.25
CA ILE A 38 -18.23 4.78 -5.81
C ILE A 38 -19.23 3.70 -5.44
N LEU A 39 -19.61 2.87 -6.40
CA LEU A 39 -20.50 1.74 -6.18
C LEU A 39 -19.74 0.59 -5.53
N LEU A 40 -20.28 0.08 -4.43
CA LEU A 40 -19.86 -1.17 -3.79
C LEU A 40 -21.03 -2.15 -3.79
N ALA A 41 -20.70 -3.45 -3.89
CA ALA A 41 -21.62 -4.56 -3.72
C ALA A 41 -21.27 -5.34 -2.45
N ARG A 42 -22.27 -5.85 -1.72
CA ARG A 42 -22.07 -6.66 -0.53
C ARG A 42 -22.14 -8.15 -0.90
N ARG A 43 -21.09 -8.89 -0.58
CA ARG A 43 -21.02 -10.34 -0.85
C ARG A 43 -22.15 -11.08 -0.14
N THR A 44 -22.85 -11.92 -0.89
CA THR A 44 -23.96 -12.74 -0.36
C THR A 44 -23.45 -13.88 0.52
N GLU A 45 -24.32 -14.48 1.32
CA GLU A 45 -23.98 -15.56 2.27
C GLU A 45 -23.42 -16.82 1.61
N CYS A 46 -23.71 -17.04 0.32
CA CYS A 46 -23.21 -18.19 -0.43
C CYS A 46 -21.80 -18.01 -1.01
N ARG A 47 -21.18 -16.88 -0.83
CA ARG A 47 -19.82 -16.57 -1.33
C ARG A 47 -18.78 -16.56 -0.21
N ASP A 48 -17.52 -16.90 -0.54
CA ASP A 48 -16.38 -16.70 0.36
C ASP A 48 -16.34 -15.26 0.88
N LEU A 49 -15.97 -15.06 2.14
CA LEU A 49 -15.92 -13.75 2.78
C LEU A 49 -17.28 -13.03 2.76
N ALA A 50 -18.36 -13.76 3.02
CA ALA A 50 -19.73 -13.27 3.08
C ALA A 50 -19.86 -12.02 3.97
N GLY A 51 -20.72 -11.09 3.54
CA GLY A 51 -21.00 -9.86 4.28
C GLY A 51 -19.96 -8.74 4.10
N LEU A 52 -18.80 -8.99 3.50
CA LEU A 52 -17.84 -7.95 3.14
C LEU A 52 -18.31 -7.18 1.89
N TRP A 53 -17.82 -5.96 1.76
CA TRP A 53 -18.08 -5.10 0.61
C TRP A 53 -16.94 -5.20 -0.39
N GLU A 54 -17.24 -5.20 -1.67
CA GLU A 54 -16.27 -5.32 -2.76
C GLU A 54 -16.63 -4.39 -3.91
N PHE A 55 -15.66 -4.16 -4.80
CA PHE A 55 -15.95 -3.53 -6.09
C PHE A 55 -16.65 -4.56 -6.99
N PRO A 56 -17.75 -4.20 -7.69
CA PRO A 56 -18.49 -5.12 -8.55
C PRO A 56 -17.60 -5.74 -9.63
N GLY A 57 -17.79 -7.03 -9.89
CA GLY A 57 -17.02 -7.80 -10.87
C GLY A 57 -16.96 -9.27 -10.52
N GLY A 58 -16.17 -10.03 -11.28
CA GLY A 58 -16.10 -11.46 -11.08
C GLY A 58 -14.89 -12.14 -11.72
N LYS A 59 -14.95 -13.43 -11.96
CA LYS A 59 -13.84 -14.21 -12.48
C LYS A 59 -13.70 -14.04 -14.00
N VAL A 60 -12.45 -13.98 -14.46
CA VAL A 60 -12.13 -14.12 -15.89
C VAL A 60 -12.26 -15.57 -16.29
N GLU A 61 -13.05 -15.86 -17.30
CA GLU A 61 -13.21 -17.20 -17.85
C GLU A 61 -12.06 -17.58 -18.81
N PRO A 62 -11.82 -18.89 -19.04
CA PRO A 62 -10.79 -19.31 -19.97
C PRO A 62 -10.99 -18.73 -21.38
N GLY A 63 -9.96 -18.08 -21.91
CA GLY A 63 -9.99 -17.45 -23.25
C GLY A 63 -10.65 -16.07 -23.30
N GLU A 64 -11.15 -15.55 -22.19
CA GLU A 64 -11.75 -14.23 -22.10
C GLU A 64 -10.69 -13.16 -21.75
N SER A 65 -10.80 -11.96 -22.32
CA SER A 65 -10.00 -10.84 -21.87
C SER A 65 -10.55 -10.24 -20.57
N PRO A 66 -9.71 -9.61 -19.73
CA PRO A 66 -10.18 -8.95 -18.51
C PRO A 66 -11.28 -7.91 -18.76
N GLU A 67 -11.20 -7.19 -19.89
CA GLU A 67 -12.19 -6.21 -20.29
C GLU A 67 -13.54 -6.84 -20.62
N ALA A 68 -13.52 -7.94 -21.37
CA ALA A 68 -14.74 -8.67 -21.75
C ALA A 68 -15.41 -9.28 -20.52
N ALA A 69 -14.61 -9.91 -19.63
CA ALA A 69 -15.07 -10.46 -18.37
C ALA A 69 -15.77 -9.40 -17.51
N LEU A 70 -15.16 -8.22 -17.38
CA LEU A 70 -15.74 -7.14 -16.58
C LEU A 70 -17.08 -6.66 -17.16
N VAL A 71 -17.19 -6.51 -18.47
CA VAL A 71 -18.45 -6.11 -19.13
C VAL A 71 -19.53 -7.18 -18.93
N ARG A 72 -19.20 -8.46 -19.06
CA ARG A 72 -20.11 -9.59 -18.83
C ARG A 72 -20.61 -9.62 -17.40
N GLU A 73 -19.70 -9.60 -16.42
CA GLU A 73 -20.03 -9.65 -14.99
C GLU A 73 -20.92 -8.48 -14.55
N LEU A 74 -20.59 -7.26 -14.98
CA LEU A 74 -21.40 -6.09 -14.64
C LEU A 74 -22.80 -6.14 -15.26
N ARG A 75 -22.96 -6.77 -16.44
CA ARG A 75 -24.28 -7.00 -17.03
C ARG A 75 -25.05 -8.06 -16.26
N GLU A 76 -24.40 -9.17 -15.90
CA GLU A 76 -25.02 -10.28 -15.17
C GLU A 76 -25.42 -9.90 -13.76
N GLU A 77 -24.49 -9.28 -12.99
CA GLU A 77 -24.70 -8.95 -11.57
C GLU A 77 -25.53 -7.68 -11.34
N LEU A 78 -25.40 -6.67 -12.24
CA LEU A 78 -25.98 -5.34 -12.01
C LEU A 78 -26.99 -4.91 -13.07
N GLY A 79 -27.14 -5.63 -14.18
CA GLY A 79 -28.05 -5.30 -15.28
C GLY A 79 -27.70 -3.99 -15.99
N ILE A 80 -26.42 -3.63 -16.06
CA ILE A 80 -25.94 -2.38 -16.67
C ILE A 80 -25.10 -2.65 -17.91
N GLU A 81 -25.09 -1.68 -18.84
CA GLU A 81 -24.13 -1.64 -19.92
C GLU A 81 -22.86 -0.92 -19.45
N ALA A 82 -21.71 -1.57 -19.63
CA ALA A 82 -20.43 -1.06 -19.16
C ALA A 82 -19.45 -0.87 -20.32
N ARG A 83 -18.65 0.20 -20.25
CA ARG A 83 -17.48 0.42 -21.08
C ARG A 83 -16.26 0.52 -20.15
N THR A 84 -15.32 -0.38 -20.34
CA THR A 84 -14.07 -0.39 -19.60
C THR A 84 -13.18 0.78 -20.00
N GLY A 85 -12.69 1.50 -19.01
CA GLY A 85 -11.68 2.55 -19.14
C GLY A 85 -10.30 2.07 -18.72
N ASP A 86 -9.47 3.01 -18.27
CA ASP A 86 -8.09 2.76 -17.86
C ASP A 86 -7.99 1.80 -16.67
N ALA A 87 -6.94 0.98 -16.71
CA ALA A 87 -6.56 0.17 -15.55
C ALA A 87 -6.19 1.07 -14.38
N LEU A 88 -6.75 0.81 -13.21
CA LEU A 88 -6.43 1.53 -11.97
C LEU A 88 -5.25 0.89 -11.26
N ILE A 89 -5.37 -0.40 -10.94
CA ILE A 89 -4.36 -1.18 -10.22
C ILE A 89 -4.60 -2.67 -10.47
N ARG A 90 -3.51 -3.45 -10.50
CA ARG A 90 -3.58 -4.91 -10.52
C ARG A 90 -2.99 -5.45 -9.23
N VAL A 91 -3.80 -6.08 -8.39
CA VAL A 91 -3.43 -6.52 -7.04
C VAL A 91 -3.25 -8.03 -7.01
N PRO A 92 -2.01 -8.56 -7.01
CA PRO A 92 -1.77 -9.95 -6.64
C PRO A 92 -1.97 -10.11 -5.14
N GLN A 93 -2.72 -11.14 -4.72
CA GLN A 93 -2.99 -11.42 -3.31
C GLN A 93 -2.94 -12.93 -3.06
N GLN A 94 -2.15 -13.34 -2.08
CA GLN A 94 -2.13 -14.71 -1.61
C GLN A 94 -3.12 -14.90 -0.48
N TYR A 95 -3.94 -15.95 -0.59
CA TYR A 95 -4.80 -16.48 0.47
C TYR A 95 -4.25 -17.84 0.94
N PRO A 96 -4.71 -18.39 2.07
CA PRO A 96 -4.23 -19.68 2.55
C PRO A 96 -4.41 -20.83 1.54
N ASP A 97 -5.48 -20.79 0.77
CA ASP A 97 -5.93 -21.87 -0.14
C ASP A 97 -5.80 -21.54 -1.63
N LYS A 98 -5.52 -20.27 -1.97
CA LYS A 98 -5.51 -19.80 -3.36
C LYS A 98 -4.64 -18.59 -3.56
N ARG A 99 -4.22 -18.36 -4.79
CA ARG A 99 -3.59 -17.10 -5.26
C ARG A 99 -4.59 -16.38 -6.15
N LEU A 100 -4.83 -15.10 -5.87
CA LEU A 100 -5.77 -14.26 -6.62
C LEU A 100 -5.02 -13.11 -7.27
N VAL A 101 -5.40 -12.75 -8.48
CA VAL A 101 -5.00 -11.48 -9.11
C VAL A 101 -6.27 -10.69 -9.37
N LEU A 102 -6.41 -9.54 -8.72
CA LEU A 102 -7.52 -8.62 -8.91
C LEU A 102 -7.10 -7.49 -9.87
N ASP A 103 -7.66 -7.51 -11.09
CA ASP A 103 -7.46 -6.47 -12.11
C ASP A 103 -8.60 -5.45 -11.99
N VAL A 104 -8.28 -4.23 -11.55
CA VAL A 104 -9.29 -3.21 -11.30
C VAL A 104 -9.21 -2.10 -12.34
N ARG A 105 -10.38 -1.77 -12.91
CA ARG A 105 -10.49 -0.77 -13.97
C ARG A 105 -11.53 0.29 -13.64
N ARG A 106 -11.35 1.49 -14.16
CA ARG A 106 -12.39 2.50 -14.19
C ARG A 106 -13.44 2.08 -15.21
N VAL A 107 -14.71 2.35 -14.92
CA VAL A 107 -15.81 1.92 -15.78
C VAL A 107 -16.83 3.05 -15.95
N ASP A 108 -17.15 3.35 -17.18
CA ASP A 108 -18.31 4.16 -17.53
C ASP A 108 -19.52 3.26 -17.72
N VAL A 109 -20.66 3.60 -17.14
CA VAL A 109 -21.87 2.77 -17.18
C VAL A 109 -23.06 3.53 -17.72
N ARG A 110 -23.97 2.79 -18.39
CA ARG A 110 -25.31 3.24 -18.78
C ARG A 110 -26.34 2.37 -18.07
N GLY A 111 -27.37 2.99 -17.56
CA GLY A 111 -28.41 2.32 -16.79
C GLY A 111 -28.28 2.58 -15.29
N VAL A 112 -29.18 2.01 -14.52
CA VAL A 112 -29.22 2.10 -13.05
C VAL A 112 -28.83 0.74 -12.49
N PRO A 113 -27.71 0.60 -11.76
CA PRO A 113 -27.29 -0.67 -11.18
C PRO A 113 -28.33 -1.25 -10.23
N LYS A 114 -28.62 -2.54 -10.37
CA LYS A 114 -29.49 -3.32 -9.49
C LYS A 114 -28.78 -4.60 -9.09
N GLY A 115 -28.88 -5.00 -7.84
CA GLY A 115 -28.33 -6.27 -7.36
C GLY A 115 -29.16 -7.45 -7.86
N LEU A 116 -28.81 -8.03 -9.00
CA LEU A 116 -29.57 -9.12 -9.62
C LEU A 116 -29.39 -10.46 -8.92
N ASP A 117 -28.28 -10.64 -8.20
CA ASP A 117 -27.99 -11.81 -7.35
C ASP A 117 -28.46 -11.63 -5.90
N GLY A 118 -29.30 -10.62 -5.64
CA GLY A 118 -29.77 -10.31 -4.29
C GLY A 118 -28.76 -9.59 -3.40
N GLN A 119 -27.62 -9.19 -3.95
CA GLN A 119 -26.59 -8.44 -3.24
C GLN A 119 -27.06 -7.00 -2.97
N ALA A 120 -26.76 -6.50 -1.76
CA ALA A 120 -26.97 -5.10 -1.42
C ALA A 120 -25.94 -4.21 -2.13
N LEU A 121 -26.37 -3.06 -2.61
CA LEU A 121 -25.55 -2.06 -3.27
C LEU A 121 -25.46 -0.78 -2.44
N ALA A 122 -24.30 -0.13 -2.44
CA ALA A 122 -24.09 1.14 -1.76
C ALA A 122 -23.27 2.12 -2.62
N TRP A 123 -23.74 3.36 -2.74
CA TRP A 123 -22.98 4.46 -3.29
C TRP A 123 -22.19 5.17 -2.19
N VAL A 124 -20.88 5.03 -2.18
CA VAL A 124 -19.99 5.43 -1.09
C VAL A 124 -19.09 6.58 -1.51
N PRO A 125 -19.06 7.72 -0.77
CA PRO A 125 -18.09 8.77 -1.00
C PRO A 125 -16.66 8.23 -0.86
N PRO A 126 -15.68 8.64 -1.69
CA PRO A 126 -14.29 8.14 -1.62
C PRO A 126 -13.70 8.21 -0.21
N ALA A 127 -13.91 9.30 0.53
CA ALA A 127 -13.40 9.48 1.89
C ALA A 127 -13.96 8.45 2.92
N LYS A 128 -15.07 7.76 2.60
CA LYS A 128 -15.67 6.75 3.47
C LYS A 128 -15.36 5.31 3.07
N LEU A 129 -14.66 5.07 1.95
CA LEU A 129 -14.36 3.70 1.47
C LEU A 129 -13.61 2.88 2.51
N ALA A 130 -12.63 3.47 3.19
CA ALA A 130 -11.82 2.79 4.21
C ALA A 130 -12.62 2.33 5.44
N SER A 131 -13.84 2.85 5.67
CA SER A 131 -14.71 2.41 6.77
C SER A 131 -15.55 1.17 6.46
N TYR A 132 -15.57 0.73 5.19
CA TYR A 132 -16.28 -0.47 4.78
C TYR A 132 -15.40 -1.71 4.98
N PRO A 133 -15.91 -2.78 5.62
CA PRO A 133 -15.17 -4.04 5.72
C PRO A 133 -15.04 -4.69 4.35
N MET A 134 -13.81 -4.84 3.88
CA MET A 134 -13.49 -5.35 2.53
C MET A 134 -12.53 -6.53 2.57
N PRO A 135 -12.54 -7.41 1.55
CA PRO A 135 -11.51 -8.41 1.36
C PRO A 135 -10.11 -7.81 1.31
N PRO A 136 -9.08 -8.58 1.69
CA PRO A 136 -7.68 -8.11 1.67
C PRO A 136 -7.23 -7.52 0.33
N ALA A 137 -7.67 -8.07 -0.80
CA ALA A 137 -7.29 -7.61 -2.14
C ALA A 137 -7.91 -6.24 -2.51
N ASP A 138 -9.01 -5.83 -1.88
CA ASP A 138 -9.68 -4.56 -2.16
C ASP A 138 -9.06 -3.37 -1.42
N ARG A 139 -8.33 -3.61 -0.31
CA ARG A 139 -7.70 -2.53 0.47
C ARG A 139 -6.71 -1.68 -0.36
N PRO A 140 -5.79 -2.27 -1.15
CA PRO A 140 -4.94 -1.48 -2.05
C PRO A 140 -5.71 -0.72 -3.12
N VAL A 141 -6.87 -1.23 -3.54
CA VAL A 141 -7.76 -0.51 -4.48
C VAL A 141 -8.31 0.76 -3.85
N VAL A 142 -8.78 0.66 -2.60
CA VAL A 142 -9.22 1.84 -1.83
C VAL A 142 -8.11 2.87 -1.74
N ALA A 143 -6.90 2.44 -1.42
CA ALA A 143 -5.74 3.34 -1.38
C ALA A 143 -5.45 3.98 -2.74
N ALA A 144 -5.49 3.21 -3.85
CA ALA A 144 -5.30 3.74 -5.20
C ALA A 144 -6.35 4.77 -5.63
N LEU A 145 -7.51 4.78 -4.96
CA LEU A 145 -8.60 5.74 -5.20
C LEU A 145 -8.55 6.99 -4.32
N THR A 146 -7.92 6.89 -3.15
CA THR A 146 -8.04 7.90 -2.09
C THR A 146 -6.72 8.48 -1.62
N GLN A 147 -5.59 7.84 -1.92
CA GLN A 147 -4.27 8.26 -1.47
C GLN A 147 -3.40 8.74 -2.65
N PRO A 148 -2.42 9.62 -2.41
CA PRO A 148 -1.48 10.06 -3.43
C PRO A 148 -0.73 8.90 -4.09
N ASP A 149 -0.33 9.06 -5.34
CA ASP A 149 0.51 8.11 -6.06
C ASP A 149 2.00 8.50 -6.09
N ARG A 150 2.34 9.68 -5.52
CA ARG A 150 3.69 10.20 -5.39
C ARG A 150 4.03 10.43 -3.94
N TYR A 151 5.09 9.78 -3.48
CA TYR A 151 5.61 9.93 -2.13
C TYR A 151 7.05 10.46 -2.20
N LEU A 152 7.22 11.75 -2.03
CA LEU A 152 8.54 12.36 -2.01
C LEU A 152 9.28 12.01 -0.71
N THR A 153 10.46 11.44 -0.84
CA THR A 153 11.45 11.41 0.26
C THR A 153 12.43 12.56 0.03
N THR A 154 12.49 13.53 0.93
CA THR A 154 13.37 14.68 0.73
C THR A 154 14.85 14.27 0.67
N PRO A 155 15.67 14.87 -0.21
CA PRO A 155 17.11 14.71 -0.15
C PRO A 155 17.66 15.33 1.15
N ALA A 156 18.87 14.95 1.52
CA ALA A 156 19.58 15.62 2.60
C ALA A 156 19.76 17.11 2.25
N PRO A 157 19.46 18.02 3.16
CA PRO A 157 19.78 19.44 2.95
C PRO A 157 21.29 19.65 2.79
N GLY A 158 21.68 20.48 1.80
CA GLY A 158 23.01 20.98 1.70
C GLY A 158 23.27 22.12 2.70
N ASP A 159 24.16 23.03 2.33
CA ASP A 159 24.46 24.20 3.17
C ASP A 159 23.46 25.36 2.99
N ASP A 160 22.66 25.33 1.91
CA ASP A 160 21.66 26.36 1.56
C ASP A 160 20.24 25.86 1.87
N ASP A 161 19.71 26.26 3.02
CA ASP A 161 18.34 25.96 3.43
C ASP A 161 17.30 26.58 2.49
N SER A 162 17.61 27.77 1.89
CA SER A 162 16.68 28.45 0.99
C SER A 162 16.53 27.70 -0.33
N ALA A 163 17.64 27.23 -0.91
CA ALA A 163 17.61 26.39 -2.11
C ALA A 163 16.89 25.07 -1.86
N TRP A 164 17.09 24.46 -0.70
CA TRP A 164 16.38 23.23 -0.33
C TRP A 164 14.87 23.46 -0.19
N MET A 165 14.45 24.55 0.46
CA MET A 165 13.05 24.94 0.57
C MET A 165 12.41 25.24 -0.79
N ALA A 166 13.14 25.90 -1.69
CA ALA A 166 12.69 26.16 -3.05
C ALA A 166 12.48 24.84 -3.84
N GLY A 167 13.37 23.85 -3.67
CA GLY A 167 13.20 22.52 -4.24
C GLY A 167 11.96 21.80 -3.74
N LEU A 168 11.66 21.89 -2.44
CA LEU A 168 10.43 21.36 -1.86
C LEU A 168 9.19 22.05 -2.44
N ALA A 169 9.19 23.37 -2.52
CA ALA A 169 8.09 24.14 -3.11
C ALA A 169 7.83 23.76 -4.57
N ALA A 170 8.88 23.60 -5.37
CA ALA A 170 8.77 23.11 -6.74
C ALA A 170 8.13 21.72 -6.82
N ALA A 171 8.57 20.76 -5.98
CA ALA A 171 7.98 19.43 -5.94
C ALA A 171 6.47 19.44 -5.62
N LEU A 172 6.06 20.26 -4.64
CA LEU A 172 4.64 20.43 -4.30
C LEU A 172 3.83 21.02 -5.47
N THR A 173 4.37 22.03 -6.17
CA THR A 173 3.75 22.63 -7.36
C THR A 173 3.58 21.60 -8.49
N HIS A 174 4.47 20.60 -8.58
CA HIS A 174 4.39 19.51 -9.57
C HIS A 174 3.55 18.30 -9.11
N GLY A 175 2.69 18.47 -8.09
CA GLY A 175 1.69 17.50 -7.68
C GLY A 175 2.23 16.40 -6.76
N VAL A 176 3.18 16.75 -5.91
CA VAL A 176 3.56 15.91 -4.77
C VAL A 176 2.65 16.25 -3.60
N ASP A 177 1.77 15.31 -3.24
CA ASP A 177 0.79 15.47 -2.17
C ASP A 177 1.15 14.69 -0.89
N ARG A 178 2.30 14.01 -0.86
CA ARG A 178 2.83 13.31 0.33
C ARG A 178 4.34 13.43 0.39
N VAL A 179 4.86 13.84 1.55
CA VAL A 179 6.28 14.16 1.74
C VAL A 179 6.82 13.48 3.00
N GLN A 180 7.95 12.77 2.86
CA GLN A 180 8.76 12.30 3.97
C GLN A 180 9.91 13.28 4.20
N LEU A 181 9.90 13.94 5.33
CA LEU A 181 10.98 14.80 5.78
C LEU A 181 12.11 13.97 6.39
N ARG A 182 13.30 14.03 5.79
CA ARG A 182 14.51 13.37 6.30
C ARG A 182 15.75 14.21 6.05
N ALA A 183 16.70 14.16 7.01
CA ALA A 183 17.99 14.82 6.88
C ALA A 183 19.06 14.01 7.60
N PRO A 184 19.58 12.94 6.98
CA PRO A 184 20.65 12.16 7.59
C PRO A 184 21.90 13.02 7.78
N GLY A 185 22.49 12.99 9.00
CA GLY A 185 23.73 13.69 9.30
C GLY A 185 23.64 15.20 9.56
N LEU A 186 22.43 15.80 9.49
CA LEU A 186 22.27 17.21 9.80
C LEU A 186 22.25 17.44 11.32
N ASP A 187 22.74 18.60 11.77
CA ASP A 187 22.60 19.07 13.15
C ASP A 187 21.13 19.10 13.58
N ALA A 188 20.85 18.62 14.79
CA ALA A 188 19.50 18.43 15.28
C ALA A 188 18.71 19.75 15.38
N ALA A 189 19.34 20.83 15.85
CA ALA A 189 18.66 22.11 16.02
C ALA A 189 18.39 22.78 14.66
N ARG A 190 19.33 22.70 13.71
CA ARG A 190 19.10 23.14 12.33
C ARG A 190 18.00 22.33 11.67
N TRP A 191 18.01 21.00 11.83
CA TRP A 191 16.99 20.15 11.27
C TRP A 191 15.60 20.44 11.82
N GLU A 192 15.47 20.64 13.12
CA GLU A 192 14.16 20.93 13.74
C GLU A 192 13.55 22.22 13.19
N ARG A 193 14.37 23.29 13.03
CA ARG A 193 13.90 24.55 12.42
C ARG A 193 13.49 24.36 10.96
N LEU A 194 14.33 23.71 10.16
CA LEU A 194 14.08 23.48 8.73
C LEU A 194 12.86 22.60 8.50
N ALA A 195 12.74 21.49 9.25
CA ALA A 195 11.60 20.58 9.20
C ALA A 195 10.28 21.30 9.60
N GLY A 196 10.34 22.22 10.57
CA GLY A 196 9.21 23.06 10.96
C GLY A 196 8.72 23.97 9.82
N HIS A 197 9.65 24.58 9.07
CA HIS A 197 9.31 25.38 7.90
C HIS A 197 8.75 24.51 6.77
N ALA A 198 9.40 23.38 6.48
CA ALA A 198 8.96 22.43 5.46
C ALA A 198 7.55 21.87 5.75
N ALA A 199 7.29 21.49 6.99
CA ALA A 199 5.98 20.98 7.40
C ALA A 199 4.85 22.01 7.25
N ARG A 200 5.15 23.31 7.50
CA ARG A 200 4.18 24.39 7.24
C ARG A 200 3.92 24.53 5.74
N LEU A 201 4.97 24.62 4.94
CA LEU A 201 4.84 24.72 3.47
C LEU A 201 4.02 23.59 2.87
N CYS A 202 4.27 22.34 3.30
CA CYS A 202 3.50 21.18 2.84
C CYS A 202 2.02 21.30 3.22
N ARG A 203 1.70 21.71 4.46
CA ARG A 203 0.31 21.89 4.90
C ARG A 203 -0.41 23.00 4.14
N GLU A 204 0.27 24.12 3.87
CA GLU A 204 -0.27 25.21 3.06
C GLU A 204 -0.59 24.76 1.63
N ALA A 205 0.21 23.83 1.10
CA ALA A 205 -0.04 23.19 -0.19
C ALA A 205 -1.05 22.02 -0.14
N GLY A 206 -1.57 21.65 1.05
CA GLY A 206 -2.47 20.51 1.21
C GLY A 206 -1.78 19.15 1.19
N ALA A 207 -0.46 19.09 1.24
CA ALA A 207 0.30 17.86 1.23
C ALA A 207 0.46 17.24 2.63
N GLU A 208 0.37 15.92 2.69
CA GLU A 208 0.59 15.14 3.91
C GLU A 208 2.08 15.02 4.22
N VAL A 209 2.42 15.17 5.50
CA VAL A 209 3.82 15.16 5.98
C VAL A 209 4.08 14.01 6.93
N LEU A 210 5.17 13.30 6.69
CA LEU A 210 5.72 12.30 7.63
C LEU A 210 7.18 12.66 7.96
N VAL A 211 7.58 12.35 9.20
CA VAL A 211 8.98 12.51 9.64
C VAL A 211 9.66 11.16 9.67
N ASN A 212 10.86 11.07 9.12
CA ASN A 212 11.64 9.84 9.09
C ASN A 212 12.25 9.53 10.46
N GLY A 213 11.84 8.43 11.07
CA GLY A 213 12.51 7.78 12.21
C GLY A 213 12.56 8.57 13.52
N ASN A 214 11.89 9.72 13.62
CA ASN A 214 11.88 10.55 14.83
C ASN A 214 10.45 10.85 15.27
N ALA A 215 9.93 10.02 16.17
CA ALA A 215 8.55 10.12 16.68
C ALA A 215 8.32 11.45 17.43
N GLY A 216 9.26 11.89 18.26
CA GLY A 216 9.12 13.14 19.01
C GLY A 216 9.06 14.37 18.10
N LEU A 217 9.83 14.41 17.00
CA LEU A 217 9.73 15.48 16.03
C LEU A 217 8.42 15.39 15.23
N ALA A 218 7.98 14.19 14.85
CA ALA A 218 6.70 14.00 14.19
C ALA A 218 5.55 14.54 15.04
N GLU A 219 5.55 14.22 16.33
CA GLU A 219 4.55 14.70 17.30
C GLU A 219 4.56 16.23 17.40
N ARG A 220 5.73 16.85 17.64
CA ARG A 220 5.83 18.33 17.72
C ARG A 220 5.38 19.05 16.46
N LEU A 221 5.61 18.43 15.30
CA LEU A 221 5.20 19.00 14.00
C LEU A 221 3.74 18.66 13.63
N GLY A 222 3.03 17.86 14.40
CA GLY A 222 1.70 17.38 14.00
C GLY A 222 1.73 16.55 12.70
N ALA A 223 2.82 15.83 12.44
CA ALA A 223 3.09 15.06 11.23
C ALA A 223 2.96 13.55 11.49
N GLY A 224 2.83 12.76 10.44
CA GLY A 224 2.94 11.31 10.49
C GLY A 224 4.36 10.84 10.79
N LEU A 225 4.50 9.54 11.04
CA LEU A 225 5.78 8.89 11.32
C LEU A 225 6.11 7.88 10.22
N HIS A 226 7.32 7.97 9.68
CA HIS A 226 7.87 6.96 8.79
C HIS A 226 8.99 6.20 9.50
N LEU A 227 8.75 4.93 9.83
CA LEU A 227 9.73 4.06 10.48
C LEU A 227 10.80 3.61 9.48
N ARG A 228 12.06 3.63 9.91
CA ARG A 228 13.15 2.97 9.18
C ARG A 228 13.04 1.46 9.36
N ALA A 229 13.51 0.66 8.40
CA ALA A 229 13.49 -0.81 8.50
C ALA A 229 14.11 -1.32 9.81
N ALA A 230 15.24 -0.75 10.25
CA ALA A 230 15.86 -1.11 11.52
C ALA A 230 14.97 -0.85 12.76
N GLN A 231 14.03 0.08 12.68
CA GLN A 231 13.09 0.36 13.77
C GLN A 231 11.96 -0.66 13.81
N LEU A 232 11.57 -1.25 12.68
CA LEU A 232 10.58 -2.33 12.64
C LEU A 232 11.03 -3.53 13.48
N GLN A 233 12.31 -3.82 13.53
CA GLN A 233 12.88 -4.94 14.29
C GLN A 233 12.76 -4.75 15.82
N GLN A 234 12.78 -3.51 16.29
CA GLN A 234 12.71 -3.18 17.72
C GLN A 234 11.31 -3.35 18.32
N PHE A 235 10.26 -3.18 17.50
CA PHE A 235 8.87 -3.28 17.96
C PHE A 235 8.38 -4.72 18.13
N VAL A 236 8.99 -5.71 17.51
CA VAL A 236 8.59 -7.13 17.61
C VAL A 236 8.89 -7.72 18.99
N GLY A 237 9.92 -7.25 19.69
CA GLY A 237 10.23 -7.70 21.05
C GLY A 237 9.16 -7.32 22.10
N ALA A 238 8.41 -6.27 21.86
CA ALA A 238 7.36 -5.81 22.78
C ALA A 238 5.99 -6.51 22.57
N ALA A 239 5.75 -7.06 21.36
CA ALA A 239 4.48 -7.73 21.03
C ALA A 239 4.42 -9.19 21.50
N HIS A 240 5.54 -9.86 21.74
CA HIS A 240 5.61 -11.25 22.22
C HIS A 240 5.52 -11.40 23.76
N GLY A 241 5.40 -10.30 24.48
CA GLY A 241 5.37 -10.28 25.97
C GLY A 241 4.00 -10.09 26.61
N ARG A 242 2.89 -10.12 25.87
CA ARG A 242 1.53 -10.04 26.46
C ARG A 242 0.59 -11.07 25.84
N ASP A 243 0.48 -12.12 26.57
CA ASP A 243 -0.53 -13.14 26.81
C ASP A 243 -1.73 -13.31 25.86
N ALA A 244 -1.84 -14.59 25.46
CA ALA A 244 -3.04 -15.27 25.02
C ALA A 244 -4.20 -15.11 26.05
N HIS A 245 -5.09 -14.17 25.83
CA HIS A 245 -6.49 -14.30 26.27
C HIS A 245 -7.39 -13.43 25.38
N GLY A 246 -8.35 -14.12 24.76
CA GLY A 246 -9.36 -13.72 23.82
C GLY A 246 -9.87 -12.28 23.89
N ALA A 247 -9.66 -11.56 22.79
CA ALA A 247 -10.49 -10.43 22.41
C ALA A 247 -10.45 -10.32 20.88
N GLU A 248 -11.61 -10.27 20.26
CA GLU A 248 -11.83 -10.00 18.85
C GLU A 248 -11.09 -8.72 18.44
N HIS A 249 -10.07 -8.86 17.62
CA HIS A 249 -9.22 -7.73 17.23
C HIS A 249 -9.79 -7.01 16.01
N ARG A 250 -10.31 -5.83 16.26
CA ARG A 250 -10.28 -4.71 15.33
C ARG A 250 -8.81 -4.38 15.09
N GLY A 251 -8.37 -4.47 13.83
CA GLY A 251 -6.98 -4.42 13.45
C GLY A 251 -6.29 -3.06 13.60
N HIS A 252 -5.95 -2.72 14.83
CA HIS A 252 -4.97 -1.68 15.11
C HIS A 252 -3.99 -2.26 16.11
N GLY A 253 -2.73 -2.45 15.70
CA GLY A 253 -1.62 -2.75 16.60
C GLY A 253 -1.45 -1.64 17.66
N PRO A 254 -0.65 -1.87 18.71
CA PRO A 254 -0.50 -0.90 19.77
C PRO A 254 0.09 0.39 19.22
N LEU A 255 -0.75 1.40 19.05
CA LEU A 255 -0.32 2.78 18.85
C LEU A 255 0.47 3.20 20.09
N LEU A 256 1.53 3.95 19.90
CA LEU A 256 2.23 4.62 21.00
C LEU A 256 1.19 5.43 21.80
N PRO A 257 1.17 5.34 23.13
CA PRO A 257 0.12 5.95 23.94
C PRO A 257 -0.01 7.47 23.68
N GLY A 258 -1.20 7.92 23.32
CA GLY A 258 -1.54 9.34 23.24
C GLY A 258 -1.60 9.95 21.84
N GLN A 259 -1.55 9.16 20.76
CA GLN A 259 -1.59 9.69 19.38
C GLN A 259 -2.95 9.48 18.73
N GLU A 260 -3.54 10.57 18.24
CA GLU A 260 -4.60 10.53 17.24
C GLU A 260 -4.12 9.86 15.94
N PRO A 261 -5.03 9.28 15.10
CA PRO A 261 -4.65 8.57 13.90
C PRO A 261 -3.90 9.49 12.92
N ARG A 262 -2.59 9.34 12.88
CA ARG A 262 -1.68 9.98 11.94
C ARG A 262 -1.15 8.90 11.00
N PRO A 263 -0.82 9.13 9.72
CA PRO A 263 -0.27 8.06 8.94
C PRO A 263 1.03 7.54 9.55
N LEU A 264 1.04 6.22 9.81
CA LEU A 264 2.21 5.46 10.19
C LEU A 264 2.69 4.69 8.98
N ALA A 265 3.91 4.94 8.56
CA ALA A 265 4.52 4.26 7.42
C ALA A 265 5.83 3.59 7.80
N ALA A 266 6.33 2.70 6.94
CA ALA A 266 7.62 2.07 7.15
C ALA A 266 8.37 1.81 5.84
N SER A 267 9.71 1.79 5.91
CA SER A 267 10.57 1.26 4.85
C SER A 267 10.72 -0.25 5.03
N CYS A 268 10.52 -1.00 3.94
CA CYS A 268 10.61 -2.45 3.88
C CYS A 268 11.55 -2.87 2.76
N HIS A 269 12.31 -3.95 2.97
CA HIS A 269 13.24 -4.49 1.98
C HIS A 269 12.95 -5.96 1.63
N ASP A 270 12.22 -6.67 2.49
CA ASP A 270 11.91 -8.08 2.36
C ASP A 270 10.50 -8.40 2.92
N ILE A 271 10.17 -9.70 2.91
CA ILE A 271 8.88 -10.17 3.40
C ILE A 271 8.72 -10.00 4.91
N ASP A 272 9.79 -10.13 5.67
CA ASP A 272 9.73 -10.03 7.12
C ASP A 272 9.42 -8.59 7.55
N ASP A 273 10.02 -7.61 6.88
CA ASP A 273 9.71 -6.19 7.08
C ASP A 273 8.25 -5.89 6.75
N LEU A 274 7.73 -6.42 5.63
CA LEU A 274 6.33 -6.24 5.23
C LEU A 274 5.35 -6.83 6.24
N LEU A 275 5.61 -8.04 6.72
CA LEU A 275 4.76 -8.70 7.73
C LEU A 275 4.80 -7.97 9.06
N ARG A 276 5.97 -7.47 9.48
CA ARG A 276 6.13 -6.65 10.69
C ARG A 276 5.36 -5.32 10.57
N ALA A 277 5.51 -4.63 9.44
CA ALA A 277 4.78 -3.39 9.20
C ALA A 277 3.26 -3.59 9.22
N GLN A 278 2.78 -4.69 8.65
CA GLN A 278 1.35 -5.05 8.69
C GLN A 278 0.90 -5.36 10.12
N ALA A 279 1.68 -6.11 10.90
CA ALA A 279 1.37 -6.42 12.29
C ALA A 279 1.38 -5.18 13.20
N LEU A 280 2.23 -4.20 12.91
CA LEU A 280 2.26 -2.89 13.60
C LEU A 280 1.08 -1.98 13.23
N GLY A 281 0.30 -2.33 12.20
CA GLY A 281 -0.80 -1.50 11.72
C GLY A 281 -0.31 -0.25 10.97
N CYS A 282 0.76 -0.36 10.19
CA CYS A 282 1.16 0.70 9.27
C CYS A 282 0.05 0.98 8.26
N ASP A 283 -0.18 2.27 7.96
CA ASP A 283 -1.18 2.69 6.97
C ASP A 283 -0.70 2.40 5.54
N PHE A 284 0.60 2.45 5.31
CA PHE A 284 1.26 2.08 4.06
C PHE A 284 2.75 1.83 4.28
N VAL A 285 3.41 1.28 3.27
CA VAL A 285 4.86 1.02 3.31
C VAL A 285 5.55 1.44 2.01
N VAL A 286 6.87 1.53 2.08
CA VAL A 286 7.75 1.70 0.93
C VAL A 286 8.58 0.44 0.78
N LEU A 287 8.59 -0.16 -0.41
CA LEU A 287 9.31 -1.40 -0.72
C LEU A 287 10.33 -1.19 -1.84
N GLY A 288 11.55 -1.61 -1.61
CA GLY A 288 12.62 -1.56 -2.61
C GLY A 288 14.03 -1.66 -2.05
N PRO A 289 15.06 -1.36 -2.89
CA PRO A 289 14.99 -0.68 -4.18
C PRO A 289 14.50 -1.59 -5.31
N VAL A 290 13.57 -1.08 -6.16
CA VAL A 290 13.05 -1.85 -7.29
C VAL A 290 14.04 -1.84 -8.47
N LEU A 291 14.56 -0.67 -8.82
CA LEU A 291 15.58 -0.49 -9.85
C LEU A 291 16.91 -0.05 -9.21
N PRO A 292 18.03 -0.19 -9.92
CA PRO A 292 19.33 0.31 -9.45
C PRO A 292 19.26 1.79 -9.08
N THR A 293 19.86 2.16 -7.97
CA THR A 293 19.81 3.53 -7.45
C THR A 293 21.16 4.01 -6.96
N ALA A 294 21.44 5.30 -7.13
CA ALA A 294 22.69 5.89 -6.63
C ALA A 294 22.78 5.93 -5.10
N SER A 295 21.69 5.71 -4.37
CA SER A 295 21.72 5.56 -2.91
C SER A 295 22.33 4.22 -2.47
N HIS A 296 22.37 3.23 -3.36
CA HIS A 296 22.99 1.91 -3.14
C HIS A 296 23.79 1.51 -4.40
N PRO A 297 24.96 2.15 -4.62
CA PRO A 297 25.76 1.90 -5.82
C PRO A 297 26.16 0.42 -5.91
N GLY A 298 25.95 -0.18 -7.10
CA GLY A 298 26.34 -1.56 -7.37
C GLY A 298 25.33 -2.62 -6.89
N ALA A 299 24.27 -2.27 -6.16
CA ALA A 299 23.18 -3.20 -5.85
C ALA A 299 22.18 -3.23 -7.00
N PRO A 300 21.90 -4.40 -7.61
CA PRO A 300 20.78 -4.54 -8.54
C PRO A 300 19.49 -4.35 -7.74
N GLY A 301 18.51 -3.64 -8.30
CA GLY A 301 17.18 -3.60 -7.69
C GLY A 301 16.55 -5.00 -7.65
N ILE A 302 15.50 -5.15 -6.83
CA ILE A 302 14.78 -6.44 -6.75
C ILE A 302 13.99 -6.75 -8.04
N GLY A 303 13.70 -5.76 -8.88
CA GLY A 303 12.88 -5.88 -10.07
C GLY A 303 11.38 -5.93 -9.77
N TRP A 304 10.59 -5.76 -10.83
CA TRP A 304 9.14 -5.67 -10.70
C TRP A 304 8.47 -7.01 -10.38
N ASP A 305 9.02 -8.13 -10.85
CA ASP A 305 8.46 -9.47 -10.55
C ASP A 305 8.63 -9.83 -9.08
N ALA A 306 9.81 -9.58 -8.49
CA ALA A 306 10.03 -9.80 -7.06
C ALA A 306 9.21 -8.81 -6.21
N PHE A 307 9.06 -7.56 -6.65
CA PHE A 307 8.16 -6.60 -6.00
C PHE A 307 6.73 -7.14 -5.94
N ALA A 308 6.18 -7.65 -7.06
CA ALA A 308 4.84 -8.23 -7.11
C ALA A 308 4.71 -9.48 -6.22
N ALA A 309 5.73 -10.35 -6.21
CA ALA A 309 5.75 -11.55 -5.37
C ALA A 309 5.77 -11.23 -3.87
N LEU A 310 6.52 -10.20 -3.46
CA LEU A 310 6.51 -9.72 -2.07
C LEU A 310 5.18 -9.07 -1.71
N ARG A 311 4.64 -8.25 -2.62
CA ARG A 311 3.40 -7.52 -2.45
C ARG A 311 2.21 -8.46 -2.21
N GLU A 312 2.12 -9.61 -2.85
CA GLU A 312 0.98 -10.54 -2.72
C GLU A 312 0.80 -11.13 -1.31
N ARG A 313 1.83 -11.04 -0.46
CA ARG A 313 1.86 -11.60 0.89
C ARG A 313 1.21 -10.71 1.94
N VAL A 314 0.92 -9.46 1.63
CA VAL A 314 0.34 -8.47 2.55
C VAL A 314 -0.82 -7.72 1.89
N SER A 315 -1.63 -7.02 2.70
CA SER A 315 -2.77 -6.23 2.20
C SER A 315 -2.54 -4.72 2.37
N LEU A 316 -1.31 -4.31 2.68
CA LEU A 316 -0.94 -2.91 2.81
C LEU A 316 -0.84 -2.22 1.44
N PRO A 317 -1.17 -0.92 1.35
CA PRO A 317 -0.72 -0.09 0.24
C PRO A 317 0.80 0.00 0.24
N ILE A 318 1.43 -0.22 -0.93
CA ILE A 318 2.90 -0.24 -1.07
C ILE A 318 3.34 0.74 -2.14
N TYR A 319 4.21 1.68 -1.77
CA TYR A 319 4.94 2.50 -2.74
C TYR A 319 6.21 1.79 -3.17
N ALA A 320 6.43 1.68 -4.48
CA ALA A 320 7.71 1.22 -5.02
C ALA A 320 8.76 2.32 -4.87
N ILE A 321 9.98 1.97 -4.44
CA ILE A 321 11.10 2.92 -4.34
C ILE A 321 12.36 2.39 -5.02
N GLY A 322 13.21 3.29 -5.48
CA GLY A 322 14.53 2.99 -6.03
C GLY A 322 14.60 3.18 -7.54
N GLY A 323 15.31 4.23 -7.96
CA GLY A 323 15.54 4.55 -9.38
C GLY A 323 14.30 4.95 -10.17
N LEU A 324 13.23 5.36 -9.51
CA LEU A 324 11.92 5.61 -10.11
C LEU A 324 11.62 7.10 -10.28
N ASP A 325 10.81 7.43 -11.28
CA ASP A 325 10.24 8.73 -11.54
C ASP A 325 8.72 8.61 -11.86
N PRO A 326 7.97 9.70 -12.08
CA PRO A 326 6.53 9.62 -12.33
C PRO A 326 6.11 8.76 -13.53
N GLY A 327 7.00 8.50 -14.50
CA GLY A 327 6.72 7.62 -15.63
C GLY A 327 6.48 6.16 -15.22
N GLU A 328 7.04 5.73 -14.09
CA GLU A 328 6.89 4.37 -13.57
C GLU A 328 5.62 4.14 -12.73
N ILE A 329 4.80 5.16 -12.44
CA ILE A 329 3.58 4.99 -11.65
C ILE A 329 2.66 3.93 -12.29
N GLY A 330 2.50 3.95 -13.61
CA GLY A 330 1.70 2.96 -14.33
C GLY A 330 2.25 1.54 -14.19
N ILE A 331 3.58 1.37 -14.21
CA ILE A 331 4.24 0.07 -14.01
C ILE A 331 4.05 -0.39 -12.57
N ALA A 332 4.27 0.49 -11.59
CA ALA A 332 4.05 0.17 -10.18
C ALA A 332 2.63 -0.35 -9.93
N ARG A 333 1.62 0.32 -10.48
CA ARG A 333 0.21 -0.08 -10.34
C ARG A 333 -0.11 -1.41 -11.01
N ARG A 334 0.51 -1.72 -12.15
CA ARG A 334 0.38 -3.05 -12.79
C ARG A 334 0.98 -4.18 -11.94
N HIS A 335 1.90 -3.88 -11.03
CA HIS A 335 2.52 -4.84 -10.10
C HIS A 335 1.96 -4.74 -8.66
N GLY A 336 0.83 -4.06 -8.48
CA GLY A 336 0.13 -3.95 -7.19
C GLY A 336 0.65 -2.87 -6.26
N GLY A 337 1.51 -1.98 -6.77
CA GLY A 337 1.96 -0.81 -6.02
C GLY A 337 0.92 0.32 -6.00
N GLN A 338 0.91 1.09 -4.94
CA GLN A 338 0.09 2.30 -4.79
C GLN A 338 0.53 3.40 -5.77
N GLY A 339 1.81 3.50 -6.00
CA GLY A 339 2.51 4.48 -6.78
C GLY A 339 4.00 4.36 -6.50
N ILE A 340 4.72 5.47 -6.59
CA ILE A 340 6.16 5.52 -6.37
C ILE A 340 6.54 6.37 -5.17
N ALA A 341 7.64 5.97 -4.50
CA ALA A 341 8.39 6.83 -3.60
C ALA A 341 9.74 7.15 -4.26
N ALA A 342 10.12 8.41 -4.25
CA ALA A 342 11.39 8.81 -4.87
C ALA A 342 12.04 10.00 -4.16
N ILE A 343 13.36 10.11 -4.28
CA ILE A 343 14.11 11.30 -3.90
C ILE A 343 14.23 12.19 -5.15
N ARG A 344 15.17 11.87 -6.03
CA ARG A 344 15.52 12.70 -7.20
C ARG A 344 14.41 12.76 -8.25
N GLY A 345 13.69 11.66 -8.48
CA GLY A 345 12.61 11.61 -9.47
C GLY A 345 11.38 12.45 -9.12
N LEU A 346 11.27 12.90 -7.84
CA LEU A 346 10.19 13.79 -7.38
C LEU A 346 10.72 15.13 -6.84
N TRP A 347 12.04 15.34 -6.78
CA TRP A 347 12.66 16.55 -6.29
C TRP A 347 13.14 17.44 -7.44
N GLY A 348 12.75 18.71 -7.42
CA GLY A 348 13.27 19.68 -8.39
C GLY A 348 12.90 19.32 -9.84
N LEU A 349 11.67 18.89 -10.08
CA LEU A 349 11.12 18.79 -11.42
C LEU A 349 11.01 20.22 -12.02
N LEU A 350 12.12 20.72 -12.56
CA LEU A 350 12.20 21.94 -13.36
C LEU A 350 12.20 21.57 -14.83
#